data_3b823da0b114f7249395627106da429d
#
_entry.id   3b823da0b114f7249395627106da429d
#
_cell.length_a   1.000
_cell.length_b   1.000
_cell.length_c   1.000
_cell.angle_alpha   90.00
_cell.angle_beta   90.00
_cell.angle_gamma   90.00
#
_symmetry.space_group_name_H-M   'P 1'
#
loop_
_entity.id
_entity.type
_entity.pdbx_description
1 polymer ?
#
loop_
_entity_poly.entity_id
_entity_poly.type
_entity_poly.pdbx_seq_one_letter_code
_entity_poly.pdbx_strand_id
1 'polypeptide(L)'
;MFENSIARYLEKHGHPNIQLKAVLFDMDGVLFNSMPYHADAWHKVMERHGLHLSREEAYMHEGRTGASTINIVYQRQYGKDATPEMIESIYAEKSAEFSTHPEPERMPGAWEVLQKVKAAGLIPVLVTG
;
A
#
# COMPACT_ATOMS: atom_id res chain seq x y z
N MET A 1 22.11 -10.62 12.02
CA MET A 1 21.14 -11.43 11.23
C MET A 1 20.94 -10.89 9.83
N PHE A 2 20.64 -9.61 9.66
CA PHE A 2 20.45 -9.01 8.31
C PHE A 2 21.74 -8.86 7.52
N GLU A 3 22.84 -8.52 8.17
CA GLU A 3 24.14 -8.26 7.54
C GLU A 3 24.61 -9.42 6.65
N ASN A 4 24.51 -10.65 7.14
CA ASN A 4 24.92 -11.82 6.36
C ASN A 4 23.95 -12.10 5.17
N SER A 5 22.66 -11.85 5.33
CA SER A 5 21.68 -12.07 4.28
C SER A 5 21.82 -11.03 3.17
N ILE A 6 22.08 -9.78 3.53
CA ILE A 6 22.33 -8.69 2.60
C ILE A 6 23.63 -8.91 1.86
N ALA A 7 24.72 -9.24 2.56
CA ALA A 7 26.02 -9.52 1.96
C ALA A 7 25.92 -10.65 0.93
N ARG A 8 25.28 -11.76 1.27
CA ARG A 8 25.03 -12.88 0.34
C ARG A 8 24.21 -12.47 -0.88
N TYR A 9 23.17 -11.65 -0.68
CA TYR A 9 22.35 -11.16 -1.80
C TYR A 9 23.17 -10.30 -2.75
N LEU A 10 23.92 -9.34 -2.23
CA LEU A 10 24.74 -8.44 -3.00
C LEU A 10 25.84 -9.20 -3.76
N GLU A 11 26.52 -10.14 -3.12
CA GLU A 11 27.53 -11.01 -3.74
C GLU A 11 26.92 -11.83 -4.88
N LYS A 12 25.78 -12.51 -4.62
CA LYS A 12 25.06 -13.32 -5.60
C LYS A 12 24.66 -12.53 -6.85
N HIS A 13 24.34 -11.25 -6.69
CA HIS A 13 23.89 -10.37 -7.77
C HIS A 13 25.00 -9.47 -8.35
N GLY A 14 26.27 -9.74 -8.01
CA GLY A 14 27.41 -9.02 -8.57
C GLY A 14 27.63 -7.61 -8.02
N HIS A 15 27.14 -7.34 -6.80
CA HIS A 15 27.23 -6.03 -6.15
C HIS A 15 27.94 -6.07 -4.79
N PRO A 16 29.12 -6.73 -4.66
CA PRO A 16 29.74 -6.97 -3.36
C PRO A 16 30.20 -5.69 -2.63
N ASN A 17 30.38 -4.59 -3.37
CA ASN A 17 30.88 -3.33 -2.83
C ASN A 17 29.77 -2.30 -2.50
N ILE A 18 28.50 -2.66 -2.66
CA ILE A 18 27.41 -1.75 -2.32
C ILE A 18 27.25 -1.72 -0.79
N GLN A 19 27.26 -0.51 -0.24
CA GLN A 19 26.92 -0.25 1.16
C GLN A 19 25.48 0.25 1.25
N LEU A 20 24.64 -0.47 1.98
CA LEU A 20 23.31 0.00 2.27
C LEU A 20 23.37 1.20 3.22
N LYS A 21 22.55 2.20 2.96
CA LYS A 21 22.42 3.42 3.77
C LYS A 21 21.03 3.57 4.37
N ALA A 22 20.00 3.05 3.71
CA ALA A 22 18.62 3.20 4.11
C ALA A 22 17.81 1.94 3.81
N VAL A 23 16.70 1.80 4.51
CA VAL A 23 15.66 0.80 4.24
C VAL A 23 14.35 1.53 4.03
N LEU A 24 13.74 1.32 2.88
CA LEU A 24 12.46 1.93 2.51
C LEU A 24 11.35 0.99 2.96
N PHE A 25 10.40 1.54 3.71
CA PHE A 25 9.22 0.82 4.21
C PHE A 25 7.97 1.37 3.54
N ASP A 26 7.14 0.49 3.04
CA ASP A 26 5.76 0.83 2.75
C ASP A 26 4.97 0.94 4.06
N MET A 27 3.83 1.60 4.03
CA MET A 27 3.00 1.82 5.20
C MET A 27 1.91 0.75 5.32
N ASP A 28 1.07 0.66 4.29
CA ASP A 28 -0.15 -0.15 4.32
C ASP A 28 0.16 -1.64 4.18
N GLY A 29 -0.25 -2.44 5.17
CA GLY A 29 0.04 -3.86 5.21
C GLY A 29 1.50 -4.23 5.55
N VAL A 30 2.37 -3.24 5.75
CA VAL A 30 3.79 -3.42 6.12
C VAL A 30 4.07 -2.88 7.52
N LEU A 31 3.82 -1.61 7.77
CA LEU A 31 3.98 -1.01 9.10
C LEU A 31 2.68 -1.03 9.90
N PHE A 32 1.55 -0.86 9.21
CA PHE A 32 0.22 -0.81 9.82
C PHE A 32 -0.74 -1.79 9.12
N ASN A 33 -1.62 -2.41 9.91
CA ASN A 33 -2.67 -3.29 9.42
C ASN A 33 -3.89 -2.48 8.92
N SER A 34 -3.65 -1.64 7.91
CA SER A 34 -4.63 -0.72 7.34
C SER A 34 -5.41 -1.30 6.16
N MET A 35 -4.92 -2.37 5.54
CA MET A 35 -5.53 -2.96 4.35
C MET A 35 -6.99 -3.39 4.52
N PRO A 36 -7.44 -3.96 5.65
CA PRO A 36 -8.87 -4.24 5.86
C PRO A 36 -9.73 -2.97 5.77
N TYR A 37 -9.25 -1.84 6.26
CA TYR A 37 -9.96 -0.55 6.21
C TYR A 37 -9.97 0.04 4.79
N HIS A 38 -8.86 -0.09 4.06
CA HIS A 38 -8.81 0.27 2.64
C HIS A 38 -9.79 -0.56 1.81
N ALA A 39 -9.81 -1.88 2.02
CA ALA A 39 -10.71 -2.78 1.30
C ALA A 39 -12.19 -2.48 1.61
N ASP A 40 -12.52 -2.20 2.87
CA ASP A 40 -13.87 -1.83 3.28
C ASP A 40 -14.31 -0.48 2.67
N ALA A 41 -13.45 0.53 2.75
CA ALA A 41 -13.73 1.84 2.17
C ALA A 41 -13.92 1.77 0.65
N TRP A 42 -13.05 1.06 -0.06
CA TRP A 42 -13.20 0.85 -1.49
C TRP A 42 -14.51 0.15 -1.85
N HIS A 43 -14.82 -0.97 -1.17
CA HIS A 43 -16.05 -1.72 -1.42
C HIS A 43 -17.30 -0.85 -1.24
N LYS A 44 -17.42 -0.19 -0.08
CA LYS A 44 -18.59 0.65 0.24
C LYS A 44 -18.78 1.81 -0.74
N VAL A 45 -17.70 2.50 -1.07
CA VAL A 45 -17.80 3.67 -1.96
C VAL A 45 -18.08 3.24 -3.38
N MET A 46 -17.44 2.20 -3.89
CA MET A 46 -17.74 1.67 -5.21
C MET A 46 -19.21 1.25 -5.31
N GLU A 47 -19.77 0.58 -4.31
CA GLU A 47 -21.20 0.22 -4.31
C GLU A 47 -22.13 1.44 -4.35
N ARG A 48 -21.81 2.52 -3.61
CA ARG A 48 -22.60 3.78 -3.67
C ARG A 48 -22.65 4.36 -5.09
N HIS A 49 -21.62 4.16 -5.88
CA HIS A 49 -21.52 4.59 -7.26
C HIS A 49 -21.98 3.54 -8.29
N GLY A 50 -22.58 2.41 -7.81
CA GLY A 50 -23.01 1.32 -8.69
C GLY A 50 -21.88 0.55 -9.33
N LEU A 51 -20.68 0.63 -8.78
CA LEU A 51 -19.49 -0.08 -9.23
C LEU A 51 -19.24 -1.32 -8.35
N HIS A 52 -18.95 -2.45 -8.97
CA HIS A 52 -18.75 -3.70 -8.26
C HIS A 52 -17.27 -3.98 -8.02
N LEU A 53 -16.85 -3.81 -6.77
CA LEU A 53 -15.52 -4.15 -6.27
C LEU A 53 -15.65 -4.87 -4.92
N SER A 54 -15.30 -6.15 -4.88
CA SER A 54 -15.31 -6.89 -3.61
C SER A 54 -14.14 -6.48 -2.72
N ARG A 55 -14.24 -6.79 -1.41
CA ARG A 55 -13.12 -6.55 -0.47
C ARG A 55 -11.90 -7.37 -0.86
N GLU A 56 -12.09 -8.61 -1.27
CA GLU A 56 -11.01 -9.49 -1.72
C GLU A 56 -10.31 -8.93 -2.96
N GLU A 57 -11.08 -8.41 -3.92
CA GLU A 57 -10.54 -7.78 -5.13
C GLU A 57 -9.77 -6.51 -4.80
N ALA A 58 -10.21 -5.72 -3.81
CA ALA A 58 -9.52 -4.51 -3.40
C ALA A 58 -8.06 -4.78 -2.97
N TYR A 59 -7.78 -5.92 -2.33
CA TYR A 59 -6.41 -6.35 -2.00
C TYR A 59 -5.55 -6.58 -3.25
N MET A 60 -6.15 -7.03 -4.36
CA MET A 60 -5.43 -7.24 -5.63
C MET A 60 -5.07 -5.93 -6.33
N HIS A 61 -5.65 -4.82 -5.89
CA HIS A 61 -5.37 -3.48 -6.40
C HIS A 61 -4.35 -2.73 -5.56
N GLU A 62 -3.78 -3.35 -4.53
CA GLU A 62 -2.72 -2.76 -3.71
C GLU A 62 -1.53 -2.30 -4.58
N GLY A 63 -0.96 -1.15 -4.24
CA GLY A 63 0.11 -0.52 -5.02
C GLY A 63 -0.35 0.22 -6.28
N ARG A 64 -1.65 0.20 -6.61
CA ARG A 64 -2.21 1.01 -7.71
C ARG A 64 -2.62 2.39 -7.20
N THR A 65 -2.66 3.36 -8.13
CA THR A 65 -3.29 4.65 -7.85
C THR A 65 -4.82 4.49 -7.76
N GLY A 66 -5.48 5.36 -7.00
CA GLY A 66 -6.94 5.37 -6.92
C GLY A 66 -7.61 5.51 -8.29
N ALA A 67 -7.07 6.36 -9.16
CA ALA A 67 -7.54 6.53 -10.53
C ALA A 67 -7.47 5.22 -11.33
N SER A 68 -6.37 4.48 -11.20
CA SER A 68 -6.22 3.18 -11.88
C SER A 68 -7.24 2.16 -11.39
N THR A 69 -7.46 2.08 -10.08
CA THR A 69 -8.46 1.17 -9.49
C THR A 69 -9.88 1.52 -10.00
N ILE A 70 -10.25 2.78 -9.97
CA ILE A 70 -11.57 3.23 -10.44
C ILE A 70 -11.75 2.90 -11.91
N ASN A 71 -10.76 3.22 -12.76
CA ASN A 71 -10.85 2.96 -14.20
C ASN A 71 -10.94 1.47 -14.53
N ILE A 72 -10.22 0.60 -13.85
CA ILE A 72 -10.31 -0.85 -14.07
C ILE A 72 -11.75 -1.34 -13.84
N VAL A 73 -12.37 -0.93 -12.74
CA VAL A 73 -13.74 -1.33 -12.41
C VAL A 73 -14.73 -0.70 -13.39
N TYR A 74 -14.55 0.58 -13.73
CA TYR A 74 -15.44 1.30 -14.63
C TYR A 74 -15.39 0.75 -16.06
N GLN A 75 -14.19 0.46 -16.57
CA GLN A 75 -14.01 -0.18 -17.88
C GLN A 75 -14.65 -1.58 -17.93
N ARG A 76 -14.49 -2.36 -16.87
CA ARG A 76 -15.10 -3.69 -16.79
C ARG A 76 -16.63 -3.62 -16.89
N GLN A 77 -17.25 -2.63 -16.26
CA GLN A 77 -18.72 -2.51 -16.25
C GLN A 77 -19.31 -1.75 -17.44
N TYR A 78 -18.61 -0.73 -17.92
CA TYR A 78 -19.17 0.19 -18.91
C TYR A 78 -18.38 0.25 -20.22
N GLY A 79 -17.27 -0.46 -20.35
CA GLY A 79 -16.45 -0.52 -21.56
C GLY A 79 -15.73 0.78 -21.91
N LYS A 80 -15.59 1.71 -20.95
CA LYS A 80 -14.95 3.02 -21.13
C LYS A 80 -14.32 3.49 -19.82
N ASP A 81 -13.43 4.48 -19.91
CA ASP A 81 -12.85 5.13 -18.73
C ASP A 81 -13.87 6.01 -17.99
N ALA A 82 -13.71 6.12 -16.68
CA ALA A 82 -14.39 7.11 -15.87
C ALA A 82 -13.89 8.52 -16.22
N THR A 83 -14.74 9.53 -16.08
CA THR A 83 -14.30 10.90 -16.27
C THR A 83 -13.40 11.37 -15.13
N PRO A 84 -12.53 12.36 -15.34
CA PRO A 84 -11.69 12.90 -14.27
C PRO A 84 -12.48 13.34 -13.04
N GLU A 85 -13.64 13.95 -13.24
CA GLU A 85 -14.53 14.42 -12.16
C GLU A 85 -15.10 13.25 -11.36
N MET A 86 -15.46 12.14 -12.01
CA MET A 86 -15.90 10.92 -11.33
C MET A 86 -14.77 10.29 -10.51
N ILE A 87 -13.57 10.23 -11.08
CA ILE A 87 -12.39 9.71 -10.38
C ILE A 87 -12.12 10.52 -9.12
N GLU A 88 -12.10 11.84 -9.24
CA GLU A 88 -11.88 12.75 -8.11
C GLU A 88 -12.95 12.59 -7.02
N SER A 89 -14.23 12.56 -7.40
CA SER A 89 -15.35 12.38 -6.47
C SER A 89 -15.27 11.04 -5.74
N ILE A 90 -15.12 9.95 -6.47
CA ILE A 90 -15.06 8.59 -5.88
C ILE A 90 -13.85 8.47 -4.94
N TYR A 91 -12.70 9.01 -5.35
CA TYR A 91 -11.50 8.95 -4.53
C TYR A 91 -11.60 9.81 -3.26
N ALA A 92 -12.20 10.99 -3.35
CA ALA A 92 -12.46 11.84 -2.19
C ALA A 92 -13.42 11.15 -1.20
N GLU A 93 -14.49 10.54 -1.68
CA GLU A 93 -15.41 9.77 -0.84
C GLU A 93 -14.73 8.56 -0.19
N LYS A 94 -13.88 7.83 -0.95
CA LYS A 94 -13.11 6.71 -0.40
C LYS A 94 -12.17 7.17 0.71
N SER A 95 -11.52 8.31 0.55
CA SER A 95 -10.64 8.87 1.58
C SER A 95 -11.43 9.27 2.83
N ALA A 96 -12.59 9.89 2.65
CA ALA A 96 -13.49 10.22 3.74
C ALA A 96 -14.02 8.96 4.47
N GLU A 97 -14.43 7.94 3.73
CA GLU A 97 -14.87 6.65 4.30
C GLU A 97 -13.73 5.97 5.08
N PHE A 98 -12.52 5.95 4.53
CA PHE A 98 -11.35 5.41 5.23
C PHE A 98 -11.11 6.13 6.56
N SER A 99 -11.26 7.44 6.59
CA SER A 99 -11.07 8.26 7.80
C SER A 99 -12.12 8.01 8.89
N THR A 100 -13.20 7.31 8.62
CA THR A 100 -14.18 6.89 9.63
C THR A 100 -13.74 5.67 10.43
N HIS A 101 -12.75 4.94 9.94
CA HIS A 101 -12.22 3.76 10.65
C HIS A 101 -11.30 4.20 11.79
N PRO A 102 -11.11 3.35 12.81
CA PRO A 102 -10.14 3.61 13.86
C PRO A 102 -8.71 3.64 13.29
N GLU A 103 -7.78 4.19 14.05
CA GLU A 103 -6.36 4.10 13.70
C GLU A 103 -5.95 2.63 13.55
N PRO A 104 -5.25 2.27 12.46
CA PRO A 104 -4.85 0.89 12.25
C PRO A 104 -3.77 0.47 13.24
N GLU A 105 -3.85 -0.77 13.70
CA GLU A 105 -2.83 -1.34 14.55
C GLU A 105 -1.51 -1.54 13.79
N ARG A 106 -0.41 -1.55 14.52
CA ARG A 106 0.89 -1.88 13.94
C ARG A 106 0.90 -3.33 13.47
N MET A 107 1.55 -3.57 12.34
CA MET A 107 1.82 -4.94 11.92
C MET A 107 2.73 -5.65 12.94
N PRO A 108 2.47 -6.92 13.26
CA PRO A 108 3.33 -7.70 14.15
C PRO A 108 4.78 -7.69 13.67
N GLY A 109 5.71 -7.36 14.56
CA GLY A 109 7.13 -7.29 14.24
C GLY A 109 7.62 -6.00 13.56
N ALA A 110 6.72 -5.10 13.13
CA ALA A 110 7.10 -3.87 12.43
C ALA A 110 7.99 -2.97 13.30
N TRP A 111 7.63 -2.79 14.57
CA TRP A 111 8.42 -1.98 15.50
C TRP A 111 9.80 -2.55 15.74
N GLU A 112 9.89 -3.85 15.96
CA GLU A 112 11.14 -4.58 16.20
C GLU A 112 12.10 -4.47 15.00
N VAL A 113 11.56 -4.56 13.78
CA VAL A 113 12.34 -4.39 12.54
C VAL A 113 12.86 -2.96 12.42
N LEU A 114 12.03 -1.95 12.68
CA LEU A 114 12.45 -0.55 12.68
C LEU A 114 13.58 -0.30 13.68
N GLN A 115 13.48 -0.84 14.89
CA GLN A 115 14.54 -0.71 15.90
C GLN A 115 15.84 -1.37 15.44
N LYS A 116 15.77 -2.56 14.84
CA LYS A 116 16.95 -3.26 14.30
C LYS A 116 17.61 -2.50 13.16
N VAL A 117 16.81 -1.92 12.25
CA VAL A 117 17.34 -1.07 11.16
C VAL A 117 18.08 0.14 11.72
N LYS A 118 17.51 0.82 12.71
CA LYS A 118 18.18 1.96 13.38
C LYS A 118 19.45 1.53 14.12
N ALA A 119 19.40 0.41 14.84
CA ALA A 119 20.56 -0.12 15.56
C ALA A 119 21.71 -0.54 14.62
N ALA A 120 21.41 -0.96 13.40
CA ALA A 120 22.39 -1.23 12.35
C ALA A 120 22.98 0.04 11.70
N GLY A 121 22.61 1.24 12.16
CA GLY A 121 23.07 2.51 11.59
C GLY A 121 22.46 2.84 10.23
N LEU A 122 21.38 2.16 9.85
CA LEU A 122 20.63 2.42 8.63
C LEU A 122 19.50 3.43 8.88
N ILE A 123 19.15 4.18 7.84
CA ILE A 123 18.08 5.17 7.90
C ILE A 123 16.75 4.50 7.50
N PRO A 124 15.75 4.39 8.38
CA PRO A 124 14.42 3.95 7.97
C PRO A 124 13.71 5.09 7.25
N VAL A 125 13.14 4.81 6.08
CA VAL A 125 12.43 5.78 5.24
C VAL A 125 11.02 5.25 4.97
N LEU A 126 10.01 6.06 5.24
CA LEU A 126 8.63 5.74 4.86
C LEU A 126 8.41 6.13 3.40
N VAL A 127 7.88 5.19 2.63
CA VAL A 127 7.45 5.40 1.24
C VAL A 127 6.01 4.95 1.13
N THR A 128 5.11 5.89 0.91
CA THR A 128 3.66 5.62 0.83
C THR A 128 3.02 6.43 -0.29
N GLY A 129 1.96 5.89 -0.86
CA GLY A 129 1.18 6.55 -1.90
C GLY A 129 0.04 7.40 -1.38
#